data_b7da9862430b98e4a4109c10cd632101
#
_entry.id   b7da9862430b98e4a4109c10cd632101
#
_cell.length_a   1.000
_cell.length_b   1.000
_cell.length_c   1.000
_cell.angle_alpha   90.00
_cell.angle_beta   90.00
_cell.angle_gamma   90.00
#
_symmetry.space_group_name_H-M   'P 1'
#
loop_
_entity.id
_entity.type
_entity.pdbx_description
1 polymer ?
#
loop_
_entity_poly.entity_id
_entity_poly.type
_entity_poly.pdbx_seq_one_letter_code
_entity_poly.pdbx_strand_id
1 'polypeptide(L)'
;EIWEQTDGKITHFISSIGTGGTITGTGRYLKEKNPNIKVIGADPLGSIFKHYKETGELIHGSPYLVEGIGQDCLPSNVHFQYIDKIINISDKESFAAARRLTKEEGIFCGGSTGTIVQVALNISKDLTENDVVVFIICDTGERYLSKMHNIEWLKQNRMLDPEIRTLRDLSDLKKQKGFEEIISIKESDKVKEVLDLITKTGYSNIPVMVGRKSIGTIKENKLLAKLVENPLLYNYEIKELMEESLPILDAKTEIEEVKKYLKNNSAILVDDFGLITDIITRYDLINLENK
;
A
#
# COMPACT_ATOMS: atom_id res chain seq x y z
N GLU A 1 6.14 30.93 -19.24
CA GLU A 1 6.25 29.66 -19.98
C GLU A 1 5.14 28.70 -19.56
N ILE A 2 5.11 28.13 -18.33
CA ILE A 2 4.05 27.19 -17.89
C ILE A 2 2.65 27.78 -18.09
N TRP A 3 2.44 29.04 -17.69
CA TRP A 3 1.16 29.74 -17.87
C TRP A 3 0.72 29.85 -19.33
N GLU A 4 1.65 30.17 -20.21
CA GLU A 4 1.41 30.29 -21.65
C GLU A 4 1.17 28.91 -22.30
N GLN A 5 2.00 27.92 -21.96
CA GLN A 5 1.88 26.54 -22.50
C GLN A 5 0.58 25.86 -22.09
N THR A 6 -0.02 26.26 -20.98
CA THR A 6 -1.32 25.73 -20.51
C THR A 6 -2.50 26.63 -20.90
N ASP A 7 -2.29 27.68 -21.70
CA ASP A 7 -3.30 28.70 -22.01
C ASP A 7 -3.98 29.27 -20.75
N GLY A 8 -3.23 29.36 -19.65
CA GLY A 8 -3.74 29.78 -18.35
C GLY A 8 -4.70 28.81 -17.66
N LYS A 9 -4.83 27.58 -18.16
CA LYS A 9 -5.77 26.55 -17.62
C LYS A 9 -5.19 25.76 -16.46
N ILE A 10 -3.92 25.94 -16.11
CA ILE A 10 -3.29 25.24 -14.99
C ILE A 10 -4.07 25.44 -13.70
N THR A 11 -4.41 24.33 -13.02
CA THR A 11 -5.09 24.31 -11.72
C THR A 11 -4.16 23.91 -10.58
N HIS A 12 -3.19 23.02 -10.85
CA HIS A 12 -2.26 22.51 -9.86
C HIS A 12 -0.83 22.56 -10.38
N PHE A 13 0.06 23.11 -9.57
CA PHE A 13 1.51 23.11 -9.81
C PHE A 13 2.20 22.31 -8.72
N ILE A 14 2.98 21.28 -9.10
CA ILE A 14 3.72 20.44 -8.16
C ILE A 14 5.21 20.58 -8.43
N SER A 15 5.98 20.86 -7.39
CA SER A 15 7.43 20.88 -7.44
C SER A 15 8.03 20.33 -6.15
N SER A 16 9.20 19.73 -6.25
CA SER A 16 9.99 19.41 -5.08
C SER A 16 10.50 20.65 -4.38
N ILE A 17 10.79 20.50 -3.09
CA ILE A 17 11.37 21.58 -2.28
C ILE A 17 12.81 21.19 -1.91
N GLY A 18 13.78 21.96 -2.39
CA GLY A 18 15.15 21.92 -1.93
C GLY A 18 15.51 23.32 -1.41
N THR A 19 16.28 24.11 -2.18
CA THR A 19 16.58 25.51 -1.85
C THR A 19 15.39 26.46 -1.94
N GLY A 20 14.27 26.00 -2.52
CA GLY A 20 13.01 26.74 -2.60
C GLY A 20 12.84 27.64 -3.82
N GLY A 21 13.87 27.86 -4.62
CA GLY A 21 13.82 28.78 -5.75
C GLY A 21 12.73 28.46 -6.77
N THR A 22 12.65 27.22 -7.22
CA THR A 22 11.67 26.76 -8.23
C THR A 22 10.24 26.90 -7.74
N ILE A 23 9.93 26.29 -6.60
CA ILE A 23 8.55 26.26 -6.09
C ILE A 23 8.07 27.66 -5.69
N THR A 24 8.94 28.46 -5.05
CA THR A 24 8.60 29.82 -4.63
C THR A 24 8.43 30.75 -5.82
N GLY A 25 9.41 30.77 -6.75
CA GLY A 25 9.38 31.66 -7.90
C GLY A 25 8.21 31.36 -8.84
N THR A 26 8.03 30.08 -9.21
CA THR A 26 6.93 29.66 -10.07
C THR A 26 5.58 29.81 -9.36
N GLY A 27 5.49 29.37 -8.10
CA GLY A 27 4.27 29.47 -7.31
C GLY A 27 3.81 30.92 -7.13
N ARG A 28 4.73 31.83 -6.82
CA ARG A 28 4.44 33.25 -6.75
C ARG A 28 3.85 33.77 -8.06
N TYR A 29 4.53 33.54 -9.18
CA TYR A 29 4.07 34.03 -10.48
C TYR A 29 2.70 33.45 -10.86
N LEU A 30 2.48 32.17 -10.65
CA LEU A 30 1.20 31.50 -10.96
C LEU A 30 0.07 32.07 -10.10
N LYS A 31 0.31 32.31 -8.81
CA LYS A 31 -0.70 32.92 -7.92
C LYS A 31 -0.95 34.43 -8.25
N GLU A 32 0.02 35.16 -8.77
CA GLU A 32 -0.18 36.50 -9.30
C GLU A 32 -1.11 36.50 -10.54
N LYS A 33 -1.08 35.40 -11.35
CA LYS A 33 -1.99 35.24 -12.51
C LYS A 33 -3.37 34.74 -12.10
N ASN A 34 -3.42 33.73 -11.23
CA ASN A 34 -4.66 33.14 -10.70
C ASN A 34 -4.43 32.63 -9.27
N PRO A 35 -4.94 33.33 -8.23
CA PRO A 35 -4.74 32.95 -6.84
C PRO A 35 -5.35 31.60 -6.45
N ASN A 36 -6.26 31.03 -7.28
CA ASN A 36 -6.88 29.74 -7.04
C ASN A 36 -5.98 28.55 -7.40
N ILE A 37 -4.90 28.76 -8.17
CA ILE A 37 -3.94 27.69 -8.50
C ILE A 37 -3.36 27.12 -7.22
N LYS A 38 -3.41 25.80 -7.10
CA LYS A 38 -2.83 25.08 -5.97
C LYS A 38 -1.36 24.79 -6.22
N VAL A 39 -0.50 25.28 -5.34
CA VAL A 39 0.94 25.04 -5.36
C VAL A 39 1.26 23.99 -4.30
N ILE A 40 1.76 22.84 -4.72
CA ILE A 40 1.98 21.68 -3.86
C ILE A 40 3.46 21.34 -3.84
N GLY A 41 4.04 21.29 -2.64
CA GLY A 41 5.41 20.87 -2.40
C GLY A 41 5.52 19.34 -2.24
N ALA A 42 6.38 18.73 -3.02
CA ALA A 42 6.79 17.35 -2.84
C ALA A 42 8.07 17.31 -2.00
N ASP A 43 8.03 16.61 -0.87
CA ASP A 43 9.09 16.65 0.14
C ASP A 43 9.40 15.23 0.61
N PRO A 44 10.67 14.83 0.80
CA PRO A 44 10.99 13.50 1.31
C PRO A 44 10.57 13.34 2.76
N LEU A 45 10.15 12.15 3.13
CA LEU A 45 9.92 11.80 4.53
C LEU A 45 11.25 11.88 5.29
N GLY A 46 11.31 12.74 6.29
CA GLY A 46 12.55 13.06 7.03
C GLY A 46 12.99 14.52 6.89
N SER A 47 12.53 15.25 5.85
CA SER A 47 12.71 16.67 5.72
C SER A 47 11.84 17.45 6.69
N ILE A 48 12.25 18.69 7.00
CA ILE A 48 11.56 19.55 7.98
C ILE A 48 10.42 20.39 7.39
N PHE A 49 10.30 20.52 6.06
CA PHE A 49 9.44 21.52 5.43
C PHE A 49 7.96 21.33 5.73
N LYS A 50 7.43 20.10 5.65
CA LYS A 50 6.02 19.83 5.93
C LYS A 50 5.67 20.22 7.36
N HIS A 51 6.45 19.73 8.34
CA HIS A 51 6.21 20.04 9.74
C HIS A 51 6.21 21.55 10.00
N TYR A 52 7.25 22.23 9.50
CA TYR A 52 7.36 23.67 9.65
C TYR A 52 6.19 24.45 9.00
N LYS A 53 5.75 24.02 7.81
CA LYS A 53 4.58 24.63 7.13
C LYS A 53 3.30 24.49 7.96
N GLU A 54 3.12 23.36 8.64
CA GLU A 54 1.90 23.05 9.40
C GLU A 54 1.90 23.65 10.81
N THR A 55 3.06 23.77 11.45
CA THR A 55 3.17 24.15 12.88
C THR A 55 3.91 25.46 13.12
N GLY A 56 4.76 25.89 12.21
CA GLY A 56 5.72 26.99 12.41
C GLY A 56 6.93 26.61 13.29
N GLU A 57 7.04 25.36 13.72
CA GLU A 57 8.11 24.89 14.60
C GLU A 57 9.20 24.14 13.83
N LEU A 58 10.46 24.32 14.23
CA LEU A 58 11.58 23.55 13.68
C LEU A 58 11.73 22.22 14.42
N ILE A 59 11.93 21.17 13.64
CA ILE A 59 12.29 19.85 14.15
C ILE A 59 13.66 19.44 13.65
N HIS A 60 14.24 18.42 14.25
CA HIS A 60 15.40 17.75 13.65
C HIS A 60 14.95 16.87 12.50
N GLY A 61 15.56 17.04 11.32
CA GLY A 61 15.36 16.16 10.19
C GLY A 61 15.88 14.75 10.49
N SER A 62 15.39 13.76 9.74
CA SER A 62 15.89 12.39 9.77
C SER A 62 16.45 12.00 8.39
N PRO A 63 17.39 11.03 8.32
CA PRO A 63 18.01 10.63 7.06
C PRO A 63 16.99 10.09 6.05
N TYR A 64 17.21 10.41 4.77
CA TYR A 64 16.50 9.88 3.61
C TYR A 64 17.50 9.69 2.45
N LEU A 65 17.13 8.95 1.42
CA LEU A 65 18.00 8.56 0.31
C LEU A 65 17.74 9.32 -0.99
N VAL A 66 16.60 9.99 -1.11
CA VAL A 66 16.30 10.85 -2.27
C VAL A 66 17.23 12.04 -2.26
N GLU A 67 17.95 12.26 -3.38
CA GLU A 67 18.94 13.30 -3.51
C GLU A 67 18.35 14.59 -4.10
N GLY A 68 18.92 15.73 -3.72
CA GLY A 68 18.64 17.04 -4.34
C GLY A 68 17.40 17.78 -3.82
N ILE A 69 16.62 17.17 -2.94
CA ILE A 69 15.42 17.76 -2.33
C ILE A 69 15.35 17.50 -0.83
N GLY A 70 14.45 18.20 -0.15
CA GLY A 70 14.38 18.18 1.31
C GLY A 70 15.52 18.96 1.97
N GLN A 71 15.36 19.32 3.23
CA GLN A 71 16.38 20.00 4.02
C GLN A 71 16.20 19.69 5.51
N ASP A 72 17.25 19.95 6.29
CA ASP A 72 17.28 19.98 7.75
C ASP A 72 17.35 21.41 8.31
N CYS A 73 17.36 22.41 7.45
CA CYS A 73 17.33 23.83 7.78
C CYS A 73 16.35 24.58 6.84
N LEU A 74 15.99 25.82 7.18
CA LEU A 74 15.11 26.65 6.37
C LEU A 74 15.91 27.55 5.42
N PRO A 75 15.96 27.27 4.12
CA PRO A 75 16.54 28.18 3.15
C PRO A 75 15.72 29.47 3.07
N SER A 76 16.39 30.62 2.97
CA SER A 76 15.75 31.93 2.88
C SER A 76 14.87 32.12 1.65
N ASN A 77 15.07 31.30 0.61
CA ASN A 77 14.30 31.36 -0.64
C ASN A 77 12.99 30.55 -0.58
N VAL A 78 12.70 29.80 0.50
CA VAL A 78 11.43 29.12 0.67
C VAL A 78 10.41 30.08 1.26
N HIS A 79 9.46 30.51 0.45
CA HIS A 79 8.39 31.42 0.87
C HIS A 79 7.09 30.65 0.99
N PHE A 80 6.79 30.16 2.17
CA PHE A 80 5.65 29.27 2.48
C PHE A 80 4.27 29.86 2.17
N GLN A 81 4.15 31.20 2.07
CA GLN A 81 2.89 31.85 1.68
C GLN A 81 2.45 31.53 0.25
N TYR A 82 3.37 31.11 -0.63
CA TYR A 82 3.06 30.71 -2.01
C TYR A 82 2.85 29.20 -2.17
N ILE A 83 2.99 28.40 -1.10
CA ILE A 83 2.84 26.96 -1.10
C ILE A 83 1.57 26.61 -0.33
N ASP A 84 0.58 26.00 -0.97
CA ASP A 84 -0.69 25.65 -0.31
C ASP A 84 -0.54 24.41 0.59
N LYS A 85 0.15 23.38 0.11
CA LYS A 85 0.31 22.11 0.81
C LYS A 85 1.68 21.51 0.57
N ILE A 86 2.21 20.79 1.56
CA ILE A 86 3.43 19.97 1.41
C ILE A 86 3.07 18.53 1.72
N ILE A 87 3.49 17.60 0.86
CA ILE A 87 3.22 16.17 1.00
C ILE A 87 4.54 15.44 1.09
N ASN A 88 4.72 14.70 2.20
CA ASN A 88 5.87 13.82 2.38
C ASN A 88 5.67 12.49 1.65
N ILE A 89 6.73 12.05 0.97
CA ILE A 89 6.80 10.77 0.28
C ILE A 89 8.06 10.04 0.77
N SER A 90 7.94 8.75 1.02
CA SER A 90 9.09 7.92 1.40
C SER A 90 10.05 7.69 0.23
N ASP A 91 11.30 7.36 0.53
CA ASP A 91 12.29 6.98 -0.48
C ASP A 91 11.80 5.82 -1.36
N LYS A 92 11.19 4.81 -0.75
CA LYS A 92 10.65 3.65 -1.45
C LYS A 92 9.60 4.03 -2.47
N GLU A 93 8.62 4.85 -2.09
CA GLU A 93 7.57 5.35 -3.01
C GLU A 93 8.18 6.22 -4.11
N SER A 94 9.12 7.09 -3.77
CA SER A 94 9.82 7.96 -4.71
C SER A 94 10.57 7.17 -5.78
N PHE A 95 11.36 6.17 -5.37
CA PHE A 95 12.11 5.33 -6.31
C PHE A 95 11.21 4.41 -7.13
N ALA A 96 10.12 3.90 -6.56
CA ALA A 96 9.13 3.11 -7.29
C ALA A 96 8.44 3.96 -8.36
N ALA A 97 7.99 5.17 -8.03
CA ALA A 97 7.34 6.09 -8.98
C ALA A 97 8.27 6.52 -10.13
N ALA A 98 9.54 6.85 -9.84
CA ALA A 98 10.51 7.19 -10.86
C ALA A 98 10.78 6.02 -11.84
N ARG A 99 10.87 4.80 -11.32
CA ARG A 99 11.07 3.60 -12.15
C ARG A 99 9.84 3.27 -12.99
N ARG A 100 8.63 3.47 -12.42
CA ARG A 100 7.37 3.33 -13.16
C ARG A 100 7.30 4.33 -14.31
N LEU A 101 7.58 5.61 -14.05
CA LEU A 101 7.59 6.66 -15.08
C LEU A 101 8.56 6.31 -16.21
N THR A 102 9.75 5.77 -15.87
CA THR A 102 10.71 5.31 -16.85
C THR A 102 10.18 4.14 -17.69
N LYS A 103 9.54 3.16 -17.04
CA LYS A 103 9.06 1.94 -17.71
C LYS A 103 7.80 2.18 -18.53
N GLU A 104 6.86 2.97 -18.02
CA GLU A 104 5.52 3.13 -18.58
C GLU A 104 5.47 4.27 -19.60
N GLU A 105 6.25 5.37 -19.37
CA GLU A 105 6.20 6.58 -20.20
C GLU A 105 7.53 6.87 -20.94
N GLY A 106 8.57 6.06 -20.72
CA GLY A 106 9.88 6.27 -21.36
C GLY A 106 10.67 7.48 -20.82
N ILE A 107 10.24 8.07 -19.70
CA ILE A 107 10.89 9.24 -19.10
C ILE A 107 11.90 8.78 -18.06
N PHE A 108 13.18 8.81 -18.44
CA PHE A 108 14.28 8.38 -17.56
C PHE A 108 14.69 9.50 -16.61
N CYS A 109 14.39 9.38 -15.32
CA CYS A 109 14.50 10.44 -14.33
C CYS A 109 15.12 10.00 -13.00
N GLY A 110 15.45 10.98 -12.14
CA GLY A 110 15.96 10.77 -10.77
C GLY A 110 14.86 10.63 -9.72
N GLY A 111 15.29 10.38 -8.47
CA GLY A 111 14.41 10.14 -7.33
C GLY A 111 13.52 11.33 -6.96
N SER A 112 14.04 12.55 -7.09
CA SER A 112 13.27 13.77 -6.85
C SER A 112 12.05 13.91 -7.77
N THR A 113 12.19 13.54 -9.04
CA THR A 113 11.06 13.43 -9.97
C THR A 113 10.07 12.38 -9.51
N GLY A 114 10.55 11.23 -9.03
CA GLY A 114 9.68 10.18 -8.47
C GLY A 114 8.87 10.66 -7.27
N THR A 115 9.46 11.46 -6.38
CA THR A 115 8.74 12.10 -5.27
C THR A 115 7.60 12.98 -5.78
N ILE A 116 7.87 13.81 -6.80
CA ILE A 116 6.85 14.68 -7.42
C ILE A 116 5.74 13.87 -8.08
N VAL A 117 6.11 12.84 -8.87
CA VAL A 117 5.14 11.97 -9.56
C VAL A 117 4.25 11.24 -8.55
N GLN A 118 4.81 10.76 -7.44
CA GLN A 118 4.00 10.12 -6.40
C GLN A 118 3.02 11.10 -5.76
N VAL A 119 3.43 12.36 -5.54
CA VAL A 119 2.50 13.40 -5.08
C VAL A 119 1.40 13.63 -6.12
N ALA A 120 1.73 13.73 -7.42
CA ALA A 120 0.75 13.89 -8.49
C ALA A 120 -0.27 12.73 -8.51
N LEU A 121 0.21 11.49 -8.41
CA LEU A 121 -0.64 10.30 -8.33
C LEU A 121 -1.55 10.30 -7.08
N ASN A 122 -1.04 10.76 -5.96
CA ASN A 122 -1.83 10.81 -4.72
C ASN A 122 -2.98 11.82 -4.82
N ILE A 123 -2.73 13.01 -5.37
CA ILE A 123 -3.76 14.05 -5.49
C ILE A 123 -4.73 13.78 -6.65
N SER A 124 -4.30 13.08 -7.70
CA SER A 124 -5.14 12.81 -8.88
C SER A 124 -6.43 12.05 -8.57
N LYS A 125 -6.46 11.34 -7.44
CA LYS A 125 -7.65 10.61 -6.97
C LYS A 125 -8.84 11.53 -6.63
N ASP A 126 -8.55 12.77 -6.30
CA ASP A 126 -9.54 13.78 -5.89
C ASP A 126 -9.80 14.82 -7.00
N LEU A 127 -9.14 14.68 -8.17
CA LEU A 127 -9.25 15.61 -9.29
C LEU A 127 -10.27 15.14 -10.33
N THR A 128 -10.66 16.08 -11.18
CA THR A 128 -11.60 15.87 -12.28
C THR A 128 -10.94 16.08 -13.64
N GLU A 129 -11.61 15.76 -14.73
CA GLU A 129 -11.15 16.00 -16.10
C GLU A 129 -10.90 17.49 -16.45
N ASN A 130 -11.43 18.40 -15.64
CA ASN A 130 -11.23 19.83 -15.81
C ASN A 130 -9.96 20.35 -15.13
N ASP A 131 -9.27 19.52 -14.37
CA ASP A 131 -8.05 19.90 -13.67
C ASP A 131 -6.81 19.70 -14.55
N VAL A 132 -5.97 20.71 -14.59
CA VAL A 132 -4.68 20.69 -15.30
C VAL A 132 -3.57 20.71 -14.29
N VAL A 133 -2.87 19.57 -14.17
CA VAL A 133 -1.75 19.36 -13.25
C VAL A 133 -0.44 19.49 -14.02
N VAL A 134 0.42 20.38 -13.58
CA VAL A 134 1.78 20.53 -14.11
C VAL A 134 2.78 20.23 -13.02
N PHE A 135 3.79 19.42 -13.34
CA PHE A 135 4.90 19.15 -12.43
C PHE A 135 6.25 19.17 -13.15
N ILE A 136 7.31 19.31 -12.35
CA ILE A 136 8.67 19.45 -12.87
C ILE A 136 9.38 18.11 -12.87
N ILE A 137 10.00 17.74 -13.99
CA ILE A 137 10.99 16.67 -14.09
C ILE A 137 12.35 17.28 -13.84
N CYS A 138 12.93 16.99 -12.66
CA CYS A 138 14.08 17.74 -12.14
C CYS A 138 15.39 17.43 -12.87
N ASP A 139 15.66 16.17 -13.14
CA ASP A 139 16.90 15.70 -13.73
C ASP A 139 16.73 14.34 -14.44
N THR A 140 17.83 13.83 -14.99
CA THR A 140 17.90 12.59 -15.74
C THR A 140 18.36 11.42 -14.87
N GLY A 141 17.94 10.19 -15.22
CA GLY A 141 18.23 8.96 -14.50
C GLY A 141 19.65 8.46 -14.55
N GLU A 142 20.49 8.93 -15.50
CA GLU A 142 21.86 8.44 -15.71
C GLU A 142 22.73 8.59 -14.46
N ARG A 143 22.49 9.61 -13.65
CA ARG A 143 23.23 9.86 -12.39
C ARG A 143 22.96 8.78 -11.33
N TYR A 144 21.89 8.01 -11.49
CA TYR A 144 21.36 7.08 -10.48
C TYR A 144 21.39 5.62 -10.94
N LEU A 145 22.12 5.30 -12.01
CA LEU A 145 22.28 3.94 -12.53
C LEU A 145 22.84 2.96 -11.50
N SER A 146 23.74 3.41 -10.63
CA SER A 146 24.32 2.60 -9.55
C SER A 146 23.49 2.59 -8.25
N LYS A 147 22.40 3.34 -8.19
CA LYS A 147 21.52 3.51 -7.02
C LYS A 147 20.11 3.04 -7.35
N MET A 148 19.13 3.93 -7.38
CA MET A 148 17.70 3.61 -7.54
C MET A 148 17.33 2.86 -8.84
N HIS A 149 18.16 2.88 -9.86
CA HIS A 149 17.99 2.07 -11.08
C HIS A 149 18.74 0.74 -11.04
N ASN A 150 19.47 0.43 -9.96
CA ASN A 150 20.17 -0.83 -9.73
C ASN A 150 19.36 -1.71 -8.76
N ILE A 151 18.97 -2.92 -9.20
CA ILE A 151 18.17 -3.86 -8.41
C ILE A 151 18.88 -4.29 -7.14
N GLU A 152 20.19 -4.56 -7.20
CA GLU A 152 20.94 -5.01 -6.01
C GLU A 152 21.05 -3.89 -4.97
N TRP A 153 21.26 -2.65 -5.41
CA TRP A 153 21.24 -1.50 -4.51
C TRP A 153 19.88 -1.33 -3.82
N LEU A 154 18.78 -1.48 -4.58
CA LEU A 154 17.42 -1.39 -4.03
C LEU A 154 17.13 -2.49 -3.01
N LYS A 155 17.59 -3.73 -3.24
CA LYS A 155 17.49 -4.83 -2.27
C LYS A 155 18.26 -4.52 -1.00
N GLN A 156 19.54 -4.10 -1.13
CA GLN A 156 20.41 -3.76 0.00
C GLN A 156 19.83 -2.65 0.89
N ASN A 157 19.15 -1.67 0.26
CA ASN A 157 18.52 -0.56 0.98
C ASN A 157 17.05 -0.83 1.34
N ARG A 158 16.51 -2.03 1.10
CA ARG A 158 15.12 -2.43 1.40
C ARG A 158 14.07 -1.56 0.68
N MET A 159 14.39 -1.11 -0.54
CA MET A 159 13.53 -0.25 -1.35
C MET A 159 12.59 -1.02 -2.30
N LEU A 160 12.72 -2.34 -2.37
CA LEU A 160 11.79 -3.21 -3.10
C LEU A 160 10.76 -3.80 -2.13
N ASP A 161 9.54 -3.99 -2.61
CA ASP A 161 8.61 -4.88 -1.94
C ASP A 161 9.19 -6.29 -1.94
N PRO A 162 9.01 -7.06 -0.87
CA PRO A 162 9.42 -8.45 -0.86
C PRO A 162 8.74 -9.17 -2.04
N GLU A 163 9.52 -9.88 -2.82
CA GLU A 163 9.00 -10.71 -3.91
C GLU A 163 8.25 -11.89 -3.28
N ILE A 164 6.95 -11.93 -3.51
CA ILE A 164 6.10 -12.97 -2.98
C ILE A 164 6.15 -14.14 -3.96
N ARG A 165 6.95 -15.14 -3.63
CA ARG A 165 7.12 -16.36 -4.42
C ARG A 165 6.39 -17.54 -3.82
N THR A 166 6.28 -17.57 -2.49
CA THR A 166 5.74 -18.70 -1.72
C THR A 166 4.57 -18.28 -0.84
N LEU A 167 3.83 -19.26 -0.36
CA LEU A 167 2.78 -19.07 0.65
C LEU A 167 3.32 -18.41 1.91
N ARG A 168 4.55 -18.73 2.33
CA ARG A 168 5.19 -18.09 3.49
C ARG A 168 5.32 -16.59 3.28
N ASP A 169 5.84 -16.17 2.12
CA ASP A 169 6.01 -14.74 1.81
C ASP A 169 4.68 -13.99 1.87
N LEU A 170 3.60 -14.63 1.38
CA LEU A 170 2.25 -14.07 1.43
C LEU A 170 1.72 -13.96 2.86
N SER A 171 1.89 -15.01 3.66
CA SER A 171 1.49 -15.05 5.06
C SER A 171 2.24 -13.99 5.89
N ASP A 172 3.54 -13.84 5.67
CA ASP A 172 4.37 -12.85 6.35
C ASP A 172 3.98 -11.43 5.97
N LEU A 173 3.68 -11.16 4.69
CA LEU A 173 3.15 -9.88 4.25
C LEU A 173 1.81 -9.55 4.91
N LYS A 174 0.94 -10.54 5.02
CA LYS A 174 -0.38 -10.43 5.66
C LYS A 174 -0.23 -10.04 7.13
N LYS A 175 0.67 -10.69 7.88
CA LYS A 175 0.98 -10.36 9.27
C LYS A 175 1.54 -8.93 9.42
N GLN A 176 2.43 -8.50 8.52
CA GLN A 176 2.97 -7.13 8.53
C GLN A 176 1.90 -6.06 8.34
N LYS A 177 0.78 -6.39 7.67
CA LYS A 177 -0.37 -5.50 7.50
C LYS A 177 -1.35 -5.51 8.68
N GLY A 178 -1.01 -6.20 9.78
CA GLY A 178 -1.83 -6.26 11.00
C GLY A 178 -2.99 -7.28 10.93
N PHE A 179 -2.98 -8.18 9.95
CA PHE A 179 -3.87 -9.33 9.96
C PHE A 179 -3.30 -10.37 10.91
N GLU A 180 -3.90 -10.45 12.09
CA GLU A 180 -3.47 -11.29 13.18
C GLU A 180 -3.84 -12.77 13.00
N GLU A 181 -3.64 -13.55 14.05
CA GLU A 181 -3.73 -15.01 14.11
C GLU A 181 -4.99 -15.60 13.45
N ILE A 182 -4.85 -16.82 12.96
CA ILE A 182 -5.96 -17.59 12.37
C ILE A 182 -7.13 -17.71 13.37
N ILE A 183 -8.28 -17.18 12.99
CA ILE A 183 -9.50 -17.38 13.75
C ILE A 183 -9.98 -18.80 13.50
N SER A 184 -10.11 -19.58 14.55
CA SER A 184 -10.51 -20.98 14.53
C SER A 184 -11.48 -21.30 15.66
N ILE A 185 -12.18 -22.42 15.52
CA ILE A 185 -13.13 -22.94 16.50
C ILE A 185 -12.74 -24.37 16.90
N LYS A 186 -13.31 -24.84 18.03
CA LYS A 186 -13.14 -26.21 18.51
C LYS A 186 -14.32 -27.07 18.08
N GLU A 187 -14.13 -28.36 17.96
CA GLU A 187 -15.21 -29.33 17.67
C GLU A 187 -16.34 -29.33 18.71
N SER A 188 -16.03 -28.97 19.97
CA SER A 188 -16.97 -28.87 21.09
C SER A 188 -17.74 -27.52 21.14
N ASP A 189 -17.36 -26.53 20.34
CA ASP A 189 -18.06 -25.26 20.32
C ASP A 189 -19.48 -25.42 19.76
N LYS A 190 -20.41 -24.63 20.23
CA LYS A 190 -21.81 -24.71 19.80
C LYS A 190 -22.05 -23.88 18.53
N VAL A 191 -22.96 -24.33 17.72
CA VAL A 191 -23.38 -23.63 16.47
C VAL A 191 -23.71 -22.18 16.72
N LYS A 192 -24.40 -21.87 17.83
CA LYS A 192 -24.71 -20.48 18.25
C LYS A 192 -23.46 -19.62 18.33
N GLU A 193 -22.42 -20.09 19.02
CA GLU A 193 -21.18 -19.35 19.25
C GLU A 193 -20.44 -19.08 17.94
N VAL A 194 -20.51 -20.05 17.01
CA VAL A 194 -19.90 -19.95 15.69
C VAL A 194 -20.65 -18.96 14.80
N LEU A 195 -21.98 -18.91 14.87
CA LEU A 195 -22.78 -17.91 14.16
C LEU A 195 -22.50 -16.50 14.66
N ASP A 196 -22.37 -16.32 15.98
CA ASP A 196 -21.99 -15.05 16.57
C ASP A 196 -20.59 -14.61 16.09
N LEU A 197 -19.65 -15.55 15.99
CA LEU A 197 -18.31 -15.31 15.47
C LEU A 197 -18.35 -14.92 13.98
N ILE A 198 -19.09 -15.65 13.15
CA ILE A 198 -19.29 -15.34 11.71
C ILE A 198 -19.87 -13.94 11.55
N THR A 199 -20.92 -13.61 12.31
CA THR A 199 -21.57 -12.30 12.25
C THR A 199 -20.63 -11.15 12.63
N LYS A 200 -19.80 -11.40 13.65
CA LYS A 200 -18.83 -10.41 14.14
C LYS A 200 -17.65 -10.18 13.19
N THR A 201 -17.18 -11.25 12.54
CA THR A 201 -15.94 -11.22 11.73
C THR A 201 -16.20 -11.10 10.23
N GLY A 202 -17.37 -11.51 9.75
CA GLY A 202 -17.68 -11.62 8.33
C GLY A 202 -16.95 -12.75 7.60
N TYR A 203 -16.36 -13.72 8.33
CA TYR A 203 -15.62 -14.82 7.73
C TYR A 203 -16.55 -15.96 7.31
N SER A 204 -16.51 -16.33 6.05
CA SER A 204 -17.35 -17.39 5.46
C SER A 204 -16.75 -18.80 5.58
N ASN A 205 -15.50 -18.93 5.99
CA ASN A 205 -14.83 -20.23 6.21
C ASN A 205 -14.05 -20.17 7.52
N ILE A 206 -14.42 -21.00 8.49
CA ILE A 206 -13.75 -21.05 9.78
C ILE A 206 -13.21 -22.48 10.01
N PRO A 207 -11.89 -22.66 10.14
CA PRO A 207 -11.31 -23.97 10.42
C PRO A 207 -11.65 -24.44 11.83
N VAL A 208 -11.94 -25.72 11.94
CA VAL A 208 -12.11 -26.43 13.22
C VAL A 208 -10.76 -27.03 13.59
N MET A 209 -10.23 -26.66 14.75
CA MET A 209 -8.85 -27.01 15.11
C MET A 209 -8.74 -27.71 16.47
N VAL A 210 -7.77 -28.64 16.56
CA VAL A 210 -7.27 -29.21 17.81
C VAL A 210 -5.79 -28.82 17.94
N GLY A 211 -5.51 -27.90 18.86
CA GLY A 211 -4.22 -27.24 18.91
C GLY A 211 -3.92 -26.45 17.63
N ARG A 212 -2.86 -26.80 16.91
CA ARG A 212 -2.51 -26.22 15.61
C ARG A 212 -2.72 -27.17 14.43
N LYS A 213 -3.65 -28.14 14.54
CA LYS A 213 -4.02 -29.04 13.45
C LYS A 213 -5.48 -28.82 13.09
N SER A 214 -5.76 -28.71 11.81
CA SER A 214 -7.15 -28.63 11.32
C SER A 214 -7.74 -30.04 11.25
N ILE A 215 -8.94 -30.19 11.80
CA ILE A 215 -9.72 -31.44 11.77
C ILE A 215 -10.99 -31.30 10.93
N GLY A 216 -11.35 -30.08 10.54
CA GLY A 216 -12.54 -29.80 9.73
C GLY A 216 -12.68 -28.33 9.42
N THR A 217 -13.79 -27.97 8.81
CA THR A 217 -14.14 -26.58 8.44
C THR A 217 -15.63 -26.38 8.57
N ILE A 218 -16.04 -25.21 9.04
CA ILE A 218 -17.41 -24.70 8.91
C ILE A 218 -17.44 -23.67 7.78
N LYS A 219 -18.39 -23.88 6.83
CA LYS A 219 -18.72 -22.93 5.79
C LYS A 219 -20.05 -22.27 6.11
N GLU A 220 -20.06 -20.94 6.20
CA GLU A 220 -21.22 -20.14 6.56
C GLU A 220 -22.47 -20.52 5.77
N ASN A 221 -22.39 -20.54 4.44
CA ASN A 221 -23.52 -20.82 3.57
C ASN A 221 -24.14 -22.21 3.81
N LYS A 222 -23.31 -23.24 4.08
CA LYS A 222 -23.79 -24.57 4.37
C LYS A 222 -24.35 -24.73 5.78
N LEU A 223 -23.74 -24.04 6.75
CA LEU A 223 -24.26 -24.01 8.11
C LEU A 223 -25.65 -23.36 8.14
N LEU A 224 -25.81 -22.22 7.48
CA LEU A 224 -27.09 -21.52 7.39
C LEU A 224 -28.16 -22.36 6.68
N ALA A 225 -27.82 -23.06 5.58
CA ALA A 225 -28.73 -23.94 4.88
C ALA A 225 -29.25 -25.07 5.81
N LYS A 226 -28.35 -25.74 6.56
CA LYS A 226 -28.74 -26.78 7.53
C LYS A 226 -29.64 -26.23 8.65
N LEU A 227 -29.39 -25.00 9.12
CA LEU A 227 -30.21 -24.37 10.16
C LEU A 227 -31.60 -23.95 9.67
N VAL A 228 -31.74 -23.57 8.39
CA VAL A 228 -33.06 -23.33 7.78
C VAL A 228 -33.89 -24.61 7.73
N GLU A 229 -33.27 -25.75 7.42
CA GLU A 229 -33.92 -27.05 7.40
C GLU A 229 -34.25 -27.59 8.81
N ASN A 230 -33.34 -27.39 9.76
CA ASN A 230 -33.52 -27.84 11.15
C ASN A 230 -32.98 -26.83 12.17
N PRO A 231 -33.82 -25.92 12.68
CA PRO A 231 -33.45 -24.91 13.66
C PRO A 231 -32.93 -25.47 15.01
N LEU A 232 -33.22 -26.71 15.35
CA LEU A 232 -32.77 -27.34 16.60
C LEU A 232 -31.23 -27.49 16.64
N LEU A 233 -30.59 -27.55 15.47
CA LEU A 233 -29.14 -27.62 15.32
C LEU A 233 -28.41 -26.44 15.96
N TYR A 234 -29.09 -25.35 16.25
CA TYR A 234 -28.53 -24.14 16.89
C TYR A 234 -27.79 -24.43 18.22
N ASN A 235 -28.23 -25.49 18.95
CA ASN A 235 -27.63 -25.85 20.21
C ASN A 235 -26.68 -27.08 20.14
N TYR A 236 -26.44 -27.60 18.93
CA TYR A 236 -25.57 -28.75 18.71
C TYR A 236 -24.09 -28.34 18.72
N GLU A 237 -23.22 -29.31 18.93
CA GLU A 237 -21.76 -29.14 18.82
C GLU A 237 -21.34 -29.16 17.35
N ILE A 238 -20.29 -28.40 17.04
CA ILE A 238 -19.77 -28.23 15.66
C ILE A 238 -19.31 -29.54 15.04
N LYS A 239 -18.81 -30.50 15.83
CA LYS A 239 -18.36 -31.82 15.33
C LYS A 239 -19.40 -32.55 14.49
N GLU A 240 -20.70 -32.32 14.73
CA GLU A 240 -21.78 -32.96 13.98
C GLU A 240 -22.10 -32.29 12.63
N LEU A 241 -21.61 -31.08 12.43
CA LEU A 241 -21.94 -30.25 11.29
C LEU A 241 -20.73 -29.85 10.43
N MET A 242 -19.49 -30.02 10.97
CA MET A 242 -18.28 -29.68 10.25
C MET A 242 -18.10 -30.56 8.99
N GLU A 243 -17.45 -29.94 8.02
CA GLU A 243 -17.01 -30.62 6.78
C GLU A 243 -15.53 -31.00 6.89
N GLU A 244 -15.04 -31.67 5.84
CA GLU A 244 -13.60 -31.92 5.70
C GLU A 244 -12.80 -30.61 5.78
N SER A 245 -11.56 -30.73 6.24
CA SER A 245 -10.65 -29.60 6.32
C SER A 245 -10.47 -28.94 4.95
N LEU A 246 -10.25 -27.63 4.95
CA LEU A 246 -9.76 -26.94 3.76
C LEU A 246 -8.46 -27.59 3.28
N PRO A 247 -8.12 -27.49 1.98
CA PRO A 247 -6.83 -27.93 1.48
C PRO A 247 -5.70 -27.32 2.30
N ILE A 248 -4.75 -28.15 2.70
CA ILE A 248 -3.57 -27.76 3.47
C ILE A 248 -2.37 -27.76 2.53
N LEU A 249 -1.67 -26.64 2.42
CA LEU A 249 -0.47 -26.51 1.60
C LEU A 249 0.73 -26.12 2.46
N ASP A 250 1.90 -26.66 2.12
CA ASP A 250 3.16 -26.29 2.75
C ASP A 250 3.47 -24.80 2.53
N ALA A 251 3.98 -24.14 3.54
CA ALA A 251 4.36 -22.73 3.48
C ALA A 251 5.38 -22.39 2.35
N LYS A 252 6.11 -23.40 1.85
CA LYS A 252 7.04 -23.27 0.72
C LYS A 252 6.37 -23.40 -0.64
N THR A 253 5.07 -23.74 -0.70
CA THR A 253 4.34 -23.88 -1.97
C THR A 253 4.40 -22.57 -2.77
N GLU A 254 4.74 -22.66 -4.05
CA GLU A 254 4.83 -21.52 -4.94
C GLU A 254 3.45 -20.87 -5.18
N ILE A 255 3.40 -19.54 -5.29
CA ILE A 255 2.15 -18.78 -5.46
C ILE A 255 1.38 -19.20 -6.72
N GLU A 256 2.08 -19.58 -7.79
CA GLU A 256 1.42 -20.05 -9.01
C GLU A 256 0.68 -21.38 -8.82
N GLU A 257 1.15 -22.23 -7.92
CA GLU A 257 0.44 -23.44 -7.53
C GLU A 257 -0.75 -23.11 -6.62
N VAL A 258 -0.57 -22.21 -5.65
CA VAL A 258 -1.64 -21.70 -4.78
C VAL A 258 -2.81 -21.16 -5.58
N LYS A 259 -2.54 -20.38 -6.65
CA LYS A 259 -3.57 -19.87 -7.56
C LYS A 259 -4.43 -21.00 -8.16
N LYS A 260 -3.83 -22.15 -8.49
CA LYS A 260 -4.57 -23.32 -9.02
C LYS A 260 -5.54 -23.90 -7.98
N TYR A 261 -5.10 -24.04 -6.73
CA TYR A 261 -5.96 -24.51 -5.64
C TYR A 261 -7.12 -23.55 -5.37
N LEU A 262 -6.85 -22.25 -5.32
CA LEU A 262 -7.87 -21.24 -5.04
C LEU A 262 -8.86 -20.99 -6.20
N LYS A 263 -8.61 -21.53 -7.40
CA LYS A 263 -9.66 -21.59 -8.45
C LYS A 263 -10.86 -22.41 -8.01
N ASN A 264 -10.62 -23.53 -7.34
CA ASN A 264 -11.66 -24.51 -6.98
C ASN A 264 -12.03 -24.47 -5.50
N ASN A 265 -11.26 -23.80 -4.66
CA ASN A 265 -11.49 -23.69 -3.23
C ASN A 265 -11.62 -22.20 -2.82
N SER A 266 -12.46 -21.94 -1.83
CA SER A 266 -12.66 -20.58 -1.30
C SER A 266 -11.47 -20.09 -0.46
N ALA A 267 -10.79 -21.01 0.20
CA ALA A 267 -9.62 -20.79 1.04
C ALA A 267 -8.74 -22.04 1.11
N ILE A 268 -7.52 -21.86 1.57
CA ILE A 268 -6.55 -22.92 1.90
C ILE A 268 -5.92 -22.61 3.26
N LEU A 269 -5.41 -23.64 3.92
CA LEU A 269 -4.65 -23.53 5.16
C LEU A 269 -3.14 -23.63 4.85
N VAL A 270 -2.35 -22.85 5.56
CA VAL A 270 -0.88 -22.84 5.44
C VAL A 270 -0.31 -23.73 6.53
N ASP A 271 0.39 -24.80 6.13
CA ASP A 271 1.19 -25.63 7.03
C ASP A 271 2.64 -25.13 7.06
N ASP A 272 3.14 -24.82 8.23
CA ASP A 272 4.55 -24.54 8.45
C ASP A 272 5.09 -25.48 9.54
N PHE A 273 5.95 -26.41 9.13
CA PHE A 273 6.52 -27.46 9.98
C PHE A 273 5.47 -28.33 10.71
N GLY A 274 4.38 -28.70 10.04
CA GLY A 274 3.31 -29.54 10.60
C GLY A 274 2.32 -28.80 11.49
N LEU A 275 2.35 -27.47 11.47
CA LEU A 275 1.45 -26.59 12.22
C LEU A 275 0.72 -25.66 11.27
N ILE A 276 -0.59 -25.55 11.44
CA ILE A 276 -1.37 -24.56 10.70
C ILE A 276 -1.08 -23.18 11.25
N THR A 277 -0.58 -22.29 10.38
CA THR A 277 -0.10 -20.95 10.73
C THR A 277 -0.91 -19.82 10.12
N ASP A 278 -1.67 -20.08 9.06
CA ASP A 278 -2.50 -19.07 8.40
C ASP A 278 -3.61 -19.72 7.55
N ILE A 279 -4.58 -18.88 7.15
CA ILE A 279 -5.60 -19.19 6.15
C ILE A 279 -5.50 -18.15 5.02
N ILE A 280 -5.38 -18.61 3.78
CA ILE A 280 -5.25 -17.77 2.60
C ILE A 280 -6.50 -17.93 1.73
N THR A 281 -7.03 -16.81 1.29
CA THR A 281 -8.24 -16.71 0.47
C THR A 281 -7.92 -16.14 -0.92
N ARG A 282 -8.92 -16.16 -1.83
CA ARG A 282 -8.82 -15.48 -3.12
C ARG A 282 -8.58 -13.98 -2.98
N TYR A 283 -9.16 -13.38 -1.93
CA TYR A 283 -9.00 -11.94 -1.67
C TYR A 283 -7.55 -11.57 -1.34
N ASP A 284 -6.84 -12.44 -0.63
CA ASP A 284 -5.43 -12.22 -0.31
C ASP A 284 -4.56 -12.19 -1.58
N LEU A 285 -4.89 -13.02 -2.59
CA LEU A 285 -4.19 -13.01 -3.89
C LEU A 285 -4.52 -11.77 -4.73
N ILE A 286 -5.79 -11.35 -4.78
CA ILE A 286 -6.22 -10.15 -5.53
C ILE A 286 -5.51 -8.91 -4.98
N ASN A 287 -5.35 -8.81 -3.68
CA ASN A 287 -4.63 -7.72 -3.03
C ASN A 287 -3.12 -7.72 -3.28
N LEU A 288 -2.56 -8.79 -3.83
CA LEU A 288 -1.18 -8.82 -4.31
C LEU A 288 -1.02 -8.19 -5.69
N GLU A 289 -2.01 -8.38 -6.58
CA GLU A 289 -1.95 -7.95 -7.98
C GLU A 289 -2.35 -6.47 -8.16
N ASN A 290 -3.04 -5.89 -7.18
CA ASN A 290 -3.53 -4.50 -7.19
C ASN A 290 -2.57 -3.48 -6.52
N LYS A 291 -1.26 -3.78 -6.51
CA LYS A 291 -0.22 -2.85 -6.04
C LYS A 291 0.55 -2.20 -7.17
#